data_a162c6e0afe3f54fd4f1ff7b59a8dde0
#
_entry.id   a162c6e0afe3f54fd4f1ff7b59a8dde0
#
_cell.length_a   1.000
_cell.length_b   1.000
_cell.length_c   1.000
_cell.angle_alpha   90.00
_cell.angle_beta   90.00
_cell.angle_gamma   90.00
#
_symmetry.space_group_name_H-M   'P 1'
#
loop_
_entity.id
_entity.type
_entity.pdbx_description
1 polymer ?
#
loop_
_entity_poly.entity_id
_entity_poly.type
_entity_poly.pdbx_seq_one_letter_code
_entity_poly.pdbx_strand_id
1 'polypeptide(L)'
;KYEKSSIKVCITCPKHGEFWQTPNSHLSGKGCLKCSMYSLVSGVGINDIEINTNDKCYKVWHSMMNRCYSKKYHSKFPTYQNCSVCNEWTYLSNFKRWFDENYVDGYVLDKDILVKGNKVYSPETCCFVPEEINLLLLNNKKKRGNLPIGVTFRDNSYYAIMTKHNKTKH
;
A
#
# COMPACT_ATOMS: atom_id res chain seq x y z
N LYS A 1 4.18 23.10 -33.98
CA LYS A 1 5.03 24.25 -33.66
C LYS A 1 4.98 24.47 -32.15
N TYR A 2 6.16 24.59 -31.51
CA TYR A 2 6.23 24.89 -30.06
C TYR A 2 5.89 26.37 -29.84
N GLU A 3 4.95 26.63 -28.94
CA GLU A 3 4.53 28.01 -28.60
C GLU A 3 4.82 28.36 -27.14
N LYS A 4 4.44 27.50 -26.19
CA LYS A 4 4.68 27.70 -24.75
C LYS A 4 4.80 26.36 -24.05
N SER A 5 5.54 26.31 -22.94
CA SER A 5 5.75 25.08 -22.14
C SER A 5 4.47 24.50 -21.51
N SER A 6 3.41 25.31 -21.43
CA SER A 6 2.09 24.93 -20.87
C SER A 6 1.08 24.47 -21.92
N ILE A 7 1.35 24.68 -23.22
CA ILE A 7 0.47 24.23 -24.30
C ILE A 7 0.84 22.80 -24.67
N LYS A 8 -0.18 21.90 -24.75
CA LYS A 8 0.03 20.52 -25.15
C LYS A 8 0.56 20.47 -26.59
N VAL A 9 1.57 19.65 -26.82
CA VAL A 9 2.11 19.31 -28.13
C VAL A 9 1.91 17.84 -28.40
N CYS A 10 1.80 17.46 -29.67
CA CYS A 10 1.76 16.06 -30.08
C CYS A 10 3.18 15.47 -29.97
N ILE A 11 3.28 14.35 -29.28
CA ILE A 11 4.53 13.61 -29.06
C ILE A 11 4.31 12.17 -29.50
N THR A 12 5.23 11.60 -30.26
CA THR A 12 5.15 10.22 -30.72
C THR A 12 5.83 9.28 -29.72
N CYS A 13 5.07 8.36 -29.13
CA CYS A 13 5.63 7.26 -28.36
C CYS A 13 6.01 6.11 -29.32
N PRO A 14 7.23 5.56 -29.28
CA PRO A 14 7.61 4.45 -30.15
C PRO A 14 6.77 3.18 -30.00
N LYS A 15 6.14 3.00 -28.80
CA LYS A 15 5.31 1.81 -28.50
C LYS A 15 3.82 2.02 -28.67
N HIS A 16 3.31 3.26 -28.49
CA HIS A 16 1.87 3.51 -28.37
C HIS A 16 1.34 4.59 -29.33
N GLY A 17 2.19 5.11 -30.23
CA GLY A 17 1.82 6.13 -31.20
C GLY A 17 1.72 7.54 -30.59
N GLU A 18 0.94 8.41 -31.20
CA GLU A 18 0.82 9.82 -30.84
C GLU A 18 0.03 10.04 -29.55
N PHE A 19 0.49 11.00 -28.73
CA PHE A 19 -0.22 11.47 -27.53
C PHE A 19 0.05 12.95 -27.30
N TRP A 20 -0.85 13.61 -26.56
CA TRP A 20 -0.79 15.04 -26.31
C TRP A 20 -0.35 15.34 -24.87
N GLN A 21 0.78 16.02 -24.70
CA GLN A 21 1.31 16.38 -23.37
C GLN A 21 1.96 17.77 -23.42
N THR A 22 2.00 18.46 -22.27
CA THR A 22 2.73 19.73 -22.18
C THR A 22 4.25 19.43 -22.20
N PRO A 23 5.06 20.26 -22.88
CA PRO A 23 6.52 20.10 -22.89
C PRO A 23 7.11 20.05 -21.48
N ASN A 24 6.61 20.85 -20.56
CA ASN A 24 7.07 20.84 -19.17
C ASN A 24 6.85 19.46 -18.48
N SER A 25 5.69 18.85 -18.66
CA SER A 25 5.43 17.51 -18.14
C SER A 25 6.32 16.45 -18.78
N HIS A 26 6.57 16.54 -20.09
CA HIS A 26 7.42 15.61 -20.80
C HIS A 26 8.88 15.71 -20.34
N LEU A 27 9.43 16.92 -20.23
CA LEU A 27 10.78 17.18 -19.76
C LEU A 27 10.99 16.81 -18.28
N SER A 28 9.93 16.85 -17.47
CA SER A 28 9.96 16.37 -16.08
C SER A 28 9.89 14.83 -15.95
N GLY A 29 10.01 14.09 -17.06
CA GLY A 29 10.05 12.62 -17.08
C GLY A 29 8.67 11.94 -17.10
N LYS A 30 7.57 12.69 -17.21
CA LYS A 30 6.25 12.11 -17.43
C LYS A 30 6.14 11.70 -18.90
N GLY A 31 6.35 10.43 -19.19
CA GLY A 31 6.26 9.88 -20.53
C GLY A 31 4.82 9.67 -21.02
N CYS A 32 4.68 8.83 -22.03
CA CYS A 32 3.37 8.38 -22.52
C CYS A 32 2.57 7.70 -21.40
N LEU A 33 1.30 8.08 -21.24
CA LEU A 33 0.41 7.51 -20.21
C LEU A 33 0.34 5.97 -20.29
N LYS A 34 0.22 5.41 -21.51
CA LYS A 34 0.20 3.96 -21.72
C LYS A 34 1.51 3.30 -21.27
N CYS A 35 2.67 3.92 -21.53
CA CYS A 35 3.95 3.42 -21.00
C CYS A 35 3.98 3.45 -19.45
N SER A 36 3.39 4.48 -18.85
CA SER A 36 3.29 4.61 -17.39
C SER A 36 2.36 3.56 -16.79
N MET A 37 1.24 3.26 -17.44
CA MET A 37 0.30 2.20 -17.00
C MET A 37 0.95 0.81 -17.00
N TYR A 38 1.84 0.55 -17.97
CA TYR A 38 2.56 -0.73 -18.06
C TYR A 38 3.89 -0.75 -17.27
N SER A 39 4.22 0.32 -16.55
CA SER A 39 5.37 0.28 -15.64
C SER A 39 5.04 -0.56 -14.41
N LEU A 40 5.90 -1.54 -14.12
CA LEU A 40 5.70 -2.42 -12.96
C LEU A 40 5.86 -1.65 -11.65
N VAL A 41 4.84 -1.65 -10.82
CA VAL A 41 4.91 -1.11 -9.46
C VAL A 41 5.76 -2.05 -8.60
N SER A 42 6.83 -1.51 -8.02
CA SER A 42 7.82 -2.28 -7.24
C SER A 42 8.41 -3.50 -7.98
N GLY A 43 8.43 -3.45 -9.33
CA GLY A 43 8.96 -4.52 -10.18
C GLY A 43 8.02 -5.70 -10.44
N VAL A 44 6.83 -5.74 -9.86
CA VAL A 44 5.88 -6.86 -9.94
C VAL A 44 4.46 -6.42 -10.29
N GLY A 45 3.95 -5.38 -9.62
CA GLY A 45 2.56 -4.97 -9.76
C GLY A 45 2.24 -4.34 -11.11
N ILE A 46 1.16 -4.75 -11.73
CA ILE A 46 0.68 -4.29 -13.04
C ILE A 46 -0.54 -3.39 -12.84
N ASN A 47 -0.41 -2.10 -13.16
CA ASN A 47 -1.56 -1.21 -13.25
C ASN A 47 -2.20 -1.36 -14.63
N ASP A 48 -3.21 -2.19 -14.75
CA ASP A 48 -3.90 -2.57 -15.98
C ASP A 48 -5.23 -1.82 -16.19
N ILE A 49 -5.54 -0.86 -15.30
CA ILE A 49 -6.74 -0.02 -15.40
C ILE A 49 -6.40 1.46 -15.32
N GLU A 50 -7.26 2.29 -15.89
CA GLU A 50 -7.17 3.73 -15.73
C GLU A 50 -7.76 4.13 -14.38
N ILE A 51 -6.92 4.56 -13.44
CA ILE A 51 -7.30 4.96 -12.08
C ILE A 51 -6.51 6.20 -11.64
N ASN A 52 -7.13 7.05 -10.85
CA ASN A 52 -6.44 8.16 -10.23
C ASN A 52 -5.51 7.62 -9.13
N THR A 53 -4.24 8.03 -9.14
CA THR A 53 -3.25 7.65 -8.11
C THR A 53 -3.60 8.15 -6.70
N ASN A 54 -4.53 9.10 -6.58
CA ASN A 54 -5.11 9.53 -5.30
C ASN A 54 -6.25 8.64 -4.82
N ASP A 55 -6.76 7.74 -5.65
CA ASP A 55 -7.79 6.79 -5.28
C ASP A 55 -7.33 5.89 -4.11
N LYS A 56 -8.24 5.58 -3.21
CA LYS A 56 -7.94 4.79 -2.01
C LYS A 56 -7.52 3.38 -2.35
N CYS A 57 -8.19 2.75 -3.31
CA CYS A 57 -7.83 1.42 -3.80
C CYS A 57 -6.40 1.39 -4.34
N TYR A 58 -6.04 2.34 -5.21
CA TYR A 58 -4.68 2.43 -5.73
C TYR A 58 -3.64 2.60 -4.62
N LYS A 59 -3.89 3.49 -3.66
CA LYS A 59 -2.98 3.72 -2.54
C LYS A 59 -2.76 2.47 -1.68
N VAL A 60 -3.82 1.73 -1.39
CA VAL A 60 -3.74 0.48 -0.61
C VAL A 60 -2.95 -0.57 -1.39
N TRP A 61 -3.29 -0.80 -2.65
CA TRP A 61 -2.59 -1.75 -3.53
C TRP A 61 -1.11 -1.39 -3.71
N HIS A 62 -0.80 -0.14 -4.03
CA HIS A 62 0.57 0.34 -4.17
C HIS A 62 1.39 0.18 -2.88
N SER A 63 0.77 0.45 -1.73
CA SER A 63 1.41 0.24 -0.42
C SER A 63 1.70 -1.25 -0.17
N MET A 64 0.77 -2.15 -0.52
CA MET A 64 0.94 -3.59 -0.44
C MET A 64 2.11 -4.07 -1.32
N MET A 65 2.18 -3.62 -2.59
CA MET A 65 3.29 -3.93 -3.49
C MET A 65 4.64 -3.44 -2.94
N ASN A 66 4.69 -2.22 -2.40
CA ASN A 66 5.90 -1.69 -1.79
C ASN A 66 6.35 -2.49 -0.57
N ARG A 67 5.43 -2.91 0.29
CA ARG A 67 5.74 -3.76 1.45
C ARG A 67 6.37 -5.08 1.02
N CYS A 68 5.89 -5.70 -0.05
CA CYS A 68 6.35 -7.03 -0.49
C CYS A 68 7.61 -6.98 -1.35
N TYR A 69 7.81 -5.92 -2.17
CA TYR A 69 8.82 -5.99 -3.24
C TYR A 69 9.81 -4.82 -3.27
N SER A 70 9.60 -3.74 -2.52
CA SER A 70 10.51 -2.61 -2.51
C SER A 70 11.72 -2.84 -1.61
N LYS A 71 12.92 -2.91 -2.18
CA LYS A 71 14.18 -2.98 -1.43
C LYS A 71 14.35 -1.82 -0.44
N LYS A 72 13.95 -0.60 -0.84
CA LYS A 72 13.97 0.59 0.02
C LYS A 72 13.01 0.45 1.22
N TYR A 73 11.86 -0.21 1.02
CA TYR A 73 10.92 -0.47 2.12
C TYR A 73 11.47 -1.53 3.07
N HIS A 74 12.05 -2.61 2.54
CA HIS A 74 12.64 -3.70 3.33
C HIS A 74 13.81 -3.25 4.20
N SER A 75 14.63 -2.27 3.75
CA SER A 75 15.72 -1.73 4.57
C SER A 75 15.22 -1.02 5.82
N LYS A 76 14.01 -0.43 5.78
CA LYS A 76 13.36 0.22 6.94
C LYS A 76 12.54 -0.76 7.79
N PHE A 77 11.90 -1.73 7.13
CA PHE A 77 10.97 -2.67 7.74
C PHE A 77 11.30 -4.12 7.33
N PRO A 78 12.35 -4.73 7.92
CA PRO A 78 12.83 -6.06 7.52
C PRO A 78 11.80 -7.18 7.68
N THR A 79 10.78 -6.97 8.52
CA THR A 79 9.70 -7.95 8.75
C THR A 79 8.88 -8.29 7.50
N TYR A 80 8.95 -7.43 6.48
CA TYR A 80 8.24 -7.62 5.20
C TYR A 80 9.06 -8.33 4.12
N GLN A 81 10.35 -8.64 4.35
CA GLN A 81 11.23 -9.25 3.34
C GLN A 81 10.71 -10.56 2.76
N ASN A 82 9.95 -11.33 3.54
CA ASN A 82 9.39 -12.62 3.13
C ASN A 82 7.88 -12.53 2.85
N CYS A 83 7.35 -11.32 2.67
CA CYS A 83 5.96 -11.14 2.29
C CYS A 83 5.82 -11.15 0.77
N SER A 84 4.72 -11.70 0.30
CA SER A 84 4.35 -11.76 -1.11
C SER A 84 2.89 -11.40 -1.31
N VAL A 85 2.53 -11.20 -2.56
CA VAL A 85 1.15 -10.97 -3.01
C VAL A 85 0.76 -12.15 -3.90
N CYS A 86 -0.48 -12.64 -3.79
CA CYS A 86 -0.99 -13.67 -4.70
C CYS A 86 -0.94 -13.20 -6.16
N ASN A 87 -0.85 -14.14 -7.11
CA ASN A 87 -0.72 -13.80 -8.52
C ASN A 87 -1.87 -12.93 -9.03
N GLU A 88 -3.08 -13.17 -8.57
CA GLU A 88 -4.27 -12.41 -8.98
C GLU A 88 -4.13 -10.93 -8.62
N TRP A 89 -3.68 -10.61 -7.42
CA TRP A 89 -3.54 -9.23 -6.94
C TRP A 89 -2.27 -8.51 -7.44
N THR A 90 -1.42 -9.18 -8.21
CA THR A 90 -0.39 -8.47 -8.97
C THR A 90 -1.00 -7.54 -10.02
N TYR A 91 -2.23 -7.82 -10.49
CA TYR A 91 -3.03 -6.95 -11.35
C TYR A 91 -3.94 -6.07 -10.50
N LEU A 92 -3.87 -4.75 -10.73
CA LEU A 92 -4.69 -3.79 -9.99
C LEU A 92 -6.20 -4.01 -10.21
N SER A 93 -6.62 -4.39 -11.42
CA SER A 93 -8.02 -4.66 -11.75
C SER A 93 -8.63 -5.77 -10.87
N ASN A 94 -7.87 -6.84 -10.61
CA ASN A 94 -8.31 -7.94 -9.76
C ASN A 94 -8.38 -7.52 -8.29
N PHE A 95 -7.35 -6.80 -7.80
CA PHE A 95 -7.38 -6.25 -6.45
C PHE A 95 -8.54 -5.27 -6.28
N LYS A 96 -8.81 -4.41 -7.29
CA LYS A 96 -9.90 -3.45 -7.22
C LYS A 96 -11.26 -4.12 -7.08
N ARG A 97 -11.52 -5.22 -7.80
CA ARG A 97 -12.77 -5.98 -7.67
C ARG A 97 -13.00 -6.44 -6.23
N TRP A 98 -12.00 -7.06 -5.63
CA TRP A 98 -12.07 -7.48 -4.24
C TRP A 98 -12.18 -6.29 -3.27
N PHE A 99 -11.44 -5.21 -3.55
CA PHE A 99 -11.47 -3.99 -2.74
C PHE A 99 -12.88 -3.38 -2.70
N ASP A 100 -13.54 -3.25 -3.85
CA ASP A 100 -14.88 -2.65 -3.94
C ASP A 100 -15.95 -3.44 -3.16
N GLU A 101 -15.76 -4.76 -3.04
CA GLU A 101 -16.66 -5.65 -2.29
C GLU A 101 -16.40 -5.65 -0.77
N ASN A 102 -15.17 -5.38 -0.35
CA ASN A 102 -14.75 -5.62 1.04
C ASN A 102 -14.34 -4.34 1.78
N TYR A 103 -14.09 -3.23 1.08
CA TYR A 103 -13.58 -2.02 1.70
C TYR A 103 -14.64 -1.31 2.54
N VAL A 104 -14.23 -0.92 3.74
CA VAL A 104 -15.00 -0.03 4.63
C VAL A 104 -14.17 1.23 4.87
N ASP A 105 -14.80 2.40 4.76
CA ASP A 105 -14.09 3.66 4.93
C ASP A 105 -13.48 3.78 6.34
N GLY A 106 -12.24 4.28 6.40
CA GLY A 106 -11.46 4.36 7.64
C GLY A 106 -10.80 3.05 8.07
N TYR A 107 -11.07 1.92 7.40
CA TYR A 107 -10.43 0.64 7.71
C TYR A 107 -9.08 0.49 7.00
N VAL A 108 -8.22 -0.33 7.56
CA VAL A 108 -6.88 -0.66 7.03
C VAL A 108 -6.80 -2.13 6.62
N LEU A 109 -6.06 -2.41 5.56
CA LEU A 109 -5.82 -3.77 5.09
C LEU A 109 -4.85 -4.48 6.02
N ASP A 110 -5.28 -5.61 6.57
CA ASP A 110 -4.44 -6.53 7.35
C ASP A 110 -4.40 -7.92 6.72
N LYS A 111 -3.27 -8.63 6.89
CA LYS A 111 -3.03 -9.99 6.38
C LYS A 111 -2.77 -11.04 7.46
N ASP A 112 -2.63 -10.60 8.72
CA ASP A 112 -2.18 -11.44 9.83
C ASP A 112 -3.32 -11.78 10.81
N ILE A 113 -4.44 -11.06 10.75
CA ILE A 113 -5.57 -11.23 11.66
C ILE A 113 -6.30 -12.55 11.41
N LEU A 114 -6.59 -12.87 10.14
CA LEU A 114 -7.28 -14.12 9.78
C LEU A 114 -6.35 -15.32 9.95
N VAL A 115 -5.08 -15.18 9.58
CA VAL A 115 -4.09 -16.25 9.67
C VAL A 115 -2.83 -15.72 10.33
N LYS A 116 -2.65 -16.04 11.59
CA LYS A 116 -1.52 -15.53 12.40
C LYS A 116 -0.16 -15.92 11.78
N GLY A 117 0.69 -14.91 11.57
CA GLY A 117 2.02 -15.09 11.00
C GLY A 117 2.04 -15.30 9.49
N ASN A 118 0.91 -15.07 8.82
CA ASN A 118 0.79 -15.12 7.38
C ASN A 118 1.75 -14.14 6.69
N LYS A 119 2.26 -14.55 5.52
CA LYS A 119 3.20 -13.76 4.70
C LYS A 119 2.66 -13.43 3.30
N VAL A 120 1.46 -13.91 2.97
CA VAL A 120 0.87 -13.74 1.64
C VAL A 120 -0.34 -12.82 1.73
N TYR A 121 -0.36 -11.78 0.92
CA TYR A 121 -1.56 -10.99 0.70
C TYR A 121 -2.43 -11.67 -0.36
N SER A 122 -3.63 -12.08 0.02
CA SER A 122 -4.61 -12.74 -0.85
C SER A 122 -6.04 -12.50 -0.37
N PRO A 123 -7.07 -12.76 -1.21
CA PRO A 123 -8.47 -12.65 -0.79
C PRO A 123 -8.81 -13.49 0.46
N GLU A 124 -8.19 -14.65 0.60
CA GLU A 124 -8.45 -15.60 1.68
C GLU A 124 -7.78 -15.23 3.01
N THR A 125 -6.70 -14.45 2.95
CA THR A 125 -5.88 -14.15 4.13
C THR A 125 -5.98 -12.71 4.58
N CYS A 126 -6.54 -11.82 3.75
CA CYS A 126 -6.66 -10.40 4.04
C CYS A 126 -8.08 -10.02 4.44
N CYS A 127 -8.18 -9.04 5.32
CA CYS A 127 -9.42 -8.36 5.64
C CYS A 127 -9.18 -6.87 5.90
N PHE A 128 -10.24 -6.07 5.82
CA PHE A 128 -10.23 -4.71 6.29
C PHE A 128 -10.69 -4.65 7.74
N VAL A 129 -9.95 -3.93 8.58
CA VAL A 129 -10.24 -3.80 10.01
C VAL A 129 -10.07 -2.36 10.46
N PRO A 130 -10.77 -1.91 11.51
CA PRO A 130 -10.50 -0.63 12.15
C PRO A 130 -9.02 -0.51 12.54
N GLU A 131 -8.45 0.68 12.35
CA GLU A 131 -7.03 0.90 12.64
C GLU A 131 -6.70 0.59 14.11
N GLU A 132 -7.61 0.88 15.03
CA GLU A 132 -7.44 0.59 16.46
C GLU A 132 -7.29 -0.91 16.73
N ILE A 133 -8.06 -1.74 16.03
CA ILE A 133 -7.97 -3.20 16.15
C ILE A 133 -6.64 -3.69 15.60
N ASN A 134 -6.23 -3.19 14.44
CA ASN A 134 -4.93 -3.52 13.86
C ASN A 134 -3.78 -3.15 14.80
N LEU A 135 -3.81 -1.95 15.38
CA LEU A 135 -2.80 -1.50 16.34
C LEU A 135 -2.78 -2.34 17.63
N LEU A 136 -3.95 -2.76 18.13
CA LEU A 136 -4.07 -3.60 19.32
C LEU A 136 -3.40 -4.97 19.11
N LEU A 137 -3.50 -5.52 17.89
CA LEU A 137 -2.96 -6.84 17.55
C LEU A 137 -1.48 -6.81 17.13
N LEU A 138 -0.89 -5.62 16.94
CA LEU A 138 0.53 -5.50 16.66
C LEU A 138 1.38 -6.05 17.79
N ASN A 139 2.16 -7.09 17.48
CA ASN A 139 3.02 -7.74 18.46
C ASN A 139 4.35 -6.97 18.66
N ASN A 140 4.33 -5.90 19.44
CA ASN A 140 5.51 -5.11 19.79
C ASN A 140 6.38 -5.79 20.88
N LYS A 141 6.66 -7.09 20.75
CA LYS A 141 7.39 -7.88 21.75
C LYS A 141 8.74 -7.26 22.16
N LYS A 142 9.44 -6.61 21.25
CA LYS A 142 10.72 -5.93 21.52
C LYS A 142 10.58 -4.79 22.56
N LYS A 143 9.45 -4.05 22.53
CA LYS A 143 9.18 -2.96 23.48
C LYS A 143 8.49 -3.44 24.76
N ARG A 144 7.70 -4.51 24.66
CA ARG A 144 6.86 -5.04 25.74
C ARG A 144 7.55 -6.12 26.57
N GLY A 145 8.57 -6.80 26.01
CA GLY A 145 9.15 -7.98 26.66
C GLY A 145 8.18 -9.15 26.69
N ASN A 146 8.10 -9.84 27.83
CA ASN A 146 7.25 -11.03 28.00
C ASN A 146 5.83 -10.70 28.50
N LEU A 147 5.48 -9.43 28.65
CA LEU A 147 4.13 -9.05 29.11
C LEU A 147 3.07 -9.31 28.04
N PRO A 148 1.80 -9.58 28.42
CA PRO A 148 0.68 -9.64 27.50
C PRO A 148 0.48 -8.33 26.73
N ILE A 149 -0.24 -8.40 25.59
CA ILE A 149 -0.62 -7.21 24.81
C ILE A 149 -1.50 -6.29 25.69
N GLY A 150 -1.20 -4.99 25.68
CA GLY A 150 -1.94 -4.01 26.48
C GLY A 150 -1.54 -3.97 27.94
N VAL A 151 -0.50 -4.71 28.36
CA VAL A 151 0.01 -4.66 29.74
C VAL A 151 1.40 -4.01 29.76
N THR A 152 1.62 -3.14 30.73
CA THR A 152 2.93 -2.59 31.07
C THR A 152 3.23 -2.79 32.54
N PHE A 153 4.52 -2.84 32.90
CA PHE A 153 5.00 -2.89 34.27
C PHE A 153 5.78 -1.60 34.57
N ARG A 154 5.34 -0.88 35.56
CA ARG A 154 6.01 0.32 36.06
C ARG A 154 5.70 0.50 37.57
N ASP A 155 6.55 1.20 38.28
CA ASP A 155 6.37 1.50 39.72
C ASP A 155 5.99 0.25 40.52
N ASN A 156 6.65 -0.88 40.21
CA ASN A 156 6.45 -2.20 40.84
C ASN A 156 5.00 -2.76 40.71
N SER A 157 4.25 -2.33 39.71
CA SER A 157 2.84 -2.72 39.47
C SER A 157 2.56 -2.94 37.98
N TYR A 158 1.54 -3.79 37.71
CA TYR A 158 1.05 -4.05 36.36
C TYR A 158 -0.11 -3.13 36.04
N TYR A 159 -0.09 -2.52 34.85
CA TYR A 159 -1.14 -1.65 34.36
C TYR A 159 -1.65 -2.16 33.02
N ALA A 160 -2.98 -2.18 32.87
CA ALA A 160 -3.61 -2.34 31.56
C ALA A 160 -3.58 -0.99 30.83
N ILE A 161 -3.09 -0.99 29.60
CA ILE A 161 -3.05 0.20 28.74
C ILE A 161 -3.86 -0.05 27.49
N MET A 162 -4.83 0.84 27.22
CA MET A 162 -5.55 0.92 25.96
C MET A 162 -5.50 2.34 25.44
N THR A 163 -5.02 2.52 24.21
CA THR A 163 -5.01 3.82 23.53
C THR A 163 -6.19 3.86 22.57
N LYS A 164 -7.06 4.86 22.74
CA LYS A 164 -8.18 5.13 21.83
C LYS A 164 -8.07 6.57 21.34
N HIS A 165 -8.11 6.76 20.01
CA HIS A 165 -8.06 8.10 19.38
C HIS A 165 -6.93 8.99 19.94
N ASN A 166 -5.69 8.48 20.02
CA ASN A 166 -4.53 9.15 20.59
C ASN A 166 -4.64 9.57 22.08
N LYS A 167 -5.62 9.07 22.80
CA LYS A 167 -5.75 9.23 24.26
C LYS A 167 -5.50 7.90 24.94
N THR A 168 -4.50 7.86 25.82
CA THR A 168 -4.19 6.68 26.64
C THR A 168 -5.08 6.69 27.87
N LYS A 169 -5.81 5.60 28.13
CA LYS A 169 -6.46 5.34 29.43
C LYS A 169 -5.60 4.36 30.24
N HIS A 170 -5.43 4.66 31.49
CA HIS A 170 -4.70 3.83 32.46
C HIS A 170 -5.67 3.16 33.40
#